data_8304c19041b62718ee73fd64c6b87886
#
_entry.id   8304c19041b62718ee73fd64c6b87886
#
_cell.length_a   1.000
_cell.length_b   1.000
_cell.length_c   1.000
_cell.angle_alpha   90.00
_cell.angle_beta   90.00
_cell.angle_gamma   90.00
#
_symmetry.space_group_name_H-M   'P 1'
#
loop_
_entity.id
_entity.type
_entity.pdbx_description
1 polymer ?
#
loop_
_entity_poly.entity_id
_entity_poly.type
_entity_poly.pdbx_seq_one_letter_code
_entity_poly.pdbx_strand_id
1 'polypeptide(L)'
;AIAAKFCPSTVEVLAKQKNTKAFIILSAGFHEENEEGAKLERQIVETINSVGGSLIGPNCIGVLTNHYSGVFTSPIPELNPQGVDLISGSGATALFIMDSGMQKGIKFNSMYSVGNSAQLGVEEILEYMDESFDPKTSSRVKLLYVESIEKPEKLLKHASSLIRKGCRIAAVKSGG
;
A
#
# COMPACT_ATOMS: atom_id res chain seq x y z
N ALA A 1 15.92 -6.08 -5.60
CA ALA A 1 14.97 -6.00 -6.73
C ALA A 1 15.32 -7.06 -7.76
N ILE A 2 14.33 -7.74 -8.31
CA ILE A 2 14.46 -8.74 -9.38
C ILE A 2 13.52 -8.37 -10.52
N ALA A 3 13.86 -8.75 -11.77
CA ALA A 3 12.98 -8.49 -12.90
C ALA A 3 11.64 -9.24 -12.76
N ALA A 4 10.54 -8.65 -13.27
CA ALA A 4 9.18 -9.18 -13.14
C ALA A 4 9.06 -10.66 -13.52
N LYS A 5 9.72 -11.08 -14.60
CA LYS A 5 9.71 -12.47 -15.09
C LYS A 5 10.23 -13.52 -14.07
N PHE A 6 11.02 -13.10 -13.08
CA PHE A 6 11.54 -13.99 -12.04
C PHE A 6 10.71 -13.93 -10.74
N CYS A 7 9.80 -12.97 -10.62
CA CYS A 7 8.99 -12.82 -9.41
C CYS A 7 8.10 -14.05 -9.12
N PRO A 8 7.37 -14.65 -10.09
CA PRO A 8 6.50 -15.79 -9.79
C PRO A 8 7.26 -16.97 -9.17
N SER A 9 8.38 -17.39 -9.77
CA SER A 9 9.18 -18.51 -9.25
C SER A 9 9.79 -18.21 -7.88
N THR A 10 10.24 -16.97 -7.67
CA THR A 10 10.78 -16.52 -6.37
C THR A 10 9.70 -16.54 -5.30
N VAL A 11 8.52 -15.99 -5.60
CA VAL A 11 7.37 -15.98 -4.68
C VAL A 11 6.94 -17.42 -4.36
N GLU A 12 6.90 -18.31 -5.33
CA GLU A 12 6.54 -19.70 -5.10
C GLU A 12 7.48 -20.39 -4.11
N VAL A 13 8.80 -20.23 -4.30
CA VAL A 13 9.81 -20.79 -3.37
C VAL A 13 9.63 -20.20 -1.97
N LEU A 14 9.50 -18.87 -1.86
CA LEU A 14 9.34 -18.20 -0.57
C LEU A 14 8.05 -18.60 0.13
N ALA A 15 6.93 -18.65 -0.59
CA ALA A 15 5.62 -19.00 -0.04
C ALA A 15 5.56 -20.45 0.40
N LYS A 16 5.91 -21.40 -0.50
CA LYS A 16 5.70 -22.83 -0.29
C LYS A 16 6.82 -23.51 0.49
N GLN A 17 8.09 -23.07 0.30
CA GLN A 17 9.23 -23.73 0.94
C GLN A 17 9.75 -22.99 2.17
N LYS A 18 9.55 -21.65 2.24
CA LYS A 18 10.02 -20.82 3.36
C LYS A 18 8.91 -20.30 4.26
N ASN A 19 7.66 -20.71 3.98
CA ASN A 19 6.47 -20.31 4.75
C ASN A 19 6.30 -18.77 4.86
N THR A 20 6.75 -18.01 3.85
CA THR A 20 6.58 -16.57 3.81
C THR A 20 5.11 -16.23 3.56
N LYS A 21 4.54 -15.31 4.34
CA LYS A 21 3.12 -14.91 4.28
C LYS A 21 2.92 -13.45 3.90
N ALA A 22 3.95 -12.61 3.96
CA ALA A 22 3.85 -11.21 3.63
C ALA A 22 4.86 -10.85 2.53
N PHE A 23 4.36 -10.22 1.48
CA PHE A 23 5.14 -9.87 0.31
C PHE A 23 4.94 -8.39 -0.04
N ILE A 24 6.05 -7.73 -0.36
CA ILE A 24 6.06 -6.40 -0.98
C ILE A 24 6.89 -6.52 -2.26
N ILE A 25 6.28 -6.26 -3.41
CA ILE A 25 6.95 -6.35 -4.70
C ILE A 25 7.10 -4.94 -5.27
N LEU A 26 8.35 -4.45 -5.27
CA LEU A 26 8.68 -3.10 -5.77
C LEU A 26 8.79 -3.07 -7.30
N SER A 27 9.17 -4.19 -7.91
CA SER A 27 9.39 -4.28 -9.36
C SER A 27 8.17 -3.89 -10.16
N ALA A 28 8.38 -3.19 -11.27
CA ALA A 28 7.42 -2.97 -12.34
C ALA A 28 7.58 -4.03 -13.44
N GLY A 29 6.70 -4.02 -14.44
CA GLY A 29 6.69 -4.97 -15.55
C GLY A 29 5.58 -6.01 -15.42
N PHE A 30 4.42 -5.60 -14.88
CA PHE A 30 3.25 -6.43 -14.66
C PHE A 30 2.05 -5.94 -15.49
N HIS A 31 0.84 -5.91 -14.96
CA HIS A 31 -0.34 -5.56 -15.75
C HIS A 31 -0.30 -4.12 -16.31
N GLU A 32 0.42 -3.22 -15.65
CA GLU A 32 0.61 -1.85 -16.12
C GLU A 32 1.43 -1.76 -17.42
N GLU A 33 2.17 -2.81 -17.76
CA GLU A 33 3.01 -2.81 -18.96
C GLU A 33 2.33 -3.52 -20.13
N ASN A 34 1.84 -4.76 -19.91
CA ASN A 34 1.23 -5.56 -20.98
C ASN A 34 0.53 -6.82 -20.45
N GLU A 35 -0.11 -7.57 -21.38
CA GLU A 35 -0.83 -8.82 -21.08
C GLU A 35 0.06 -9.94 -20.49
N GLU A 36 1.34 -10.01 -20.89
CA GLU A 36 2.26 -10.99 -20.32
C GLU A 36 2.58 -10.65 -18.86
N GLY A 37 2.82 -9.37 -18.56
CA GLY A 37 2.96 -8.88 -17.21
C GLY A 37 1.72 -9.16 -16.34
N ALA A 38 0.51 -9.00 -16.91
CA ALA A 38 -0.73 -9.33 -16.22
C ALA A 38 -0.83 -10.84 -15.87
N LYS A 39 -0.31 -11.74 -16.71
CA LYS A 39 -0.26 -13.17 -16.38
C LYS A 39 0.70 -13.45 -15.23
N LEU A 40 1.89 -12.84 -15.24
CA LEU A 40 2.85 -12.99 -14.14
C LEU A 40 2.26 -12.50 -12.80
N GLU A 41 1.53 -11.40 -12.83
CA GLU A 41 0.85 -10.84 -11.66
C GLU A 41 -0.21 -11.80 -11.11
N ARG A 42 -1.07 -12.34 -11.97
CA ARG A 42 -2.06 -13.36 -11.55
C ARG A 42 -1.43 -14.59 -10.92
N GLN A 43 -0.35 -15.12 -11.50
CA GLN A 43 0.38 -16.28 -10.94
C GLN A 43 0.91 -15.98 -9.52
N ILE A 44 1.42 -14.79 -9.31
CA ILE A 44 1.90 -14.35 -7.98
C ILE A 44 0.74 -14.31 -6.99
N VAL A 45 -0.36 -13.66 -7.34
CA VAL A 45 -1.54 -13.53 -6.48
C VAL A 45 -2.13 -14.90 -6.14
N GLU A 46 -2.28 -15.78 -7.12
CA GLU A 46 -2.75 -17.16 -6.90
C GLU A 46 -1.85 -17.94 -5.94
N THR A 47 -0.53 -17.84 -6.13
CA THR A 47 0.44 -18.49 -5.24
C THR A 47 0.33 -17.97 -3.81
N ILE A 48 0.29 -16.66 -3.62
CA ILE A 48 0.19 -16.05 -2.30
C ILE A 48 -1.15 -16.39 -1.63
N ASN A 49 -2.26 -16.35 -2.37
CA ASN A 49 -3.58 -16.75 -1.87
C ASN A 49 -3.60 -18.22 -1.43
N SER A 50 -2.95 -19.12 -2.17
CA SER A 50 -2.91 -20.55 -1.86
C SER A 50 -2.28 -20.88 -0.50
N VAL A 51 -1.45 -19.98 0.02
CA VAL A 51 -0.80 -20.11 1.34
C VAL A 51 -1.40 -19.19 2.40
N GLY A 52 -2.47 -18.46 2.09
CA GLY A 52 -3.08 -17.48 2.98
C GLY A 52 -2.15 -16.30 3.28
N GLY A 53 -1.38 -15.87 2.28
CA GLY A 53 -0.47 -14.74 2.39
C GLY A 53 -1.08 -13.42 1.92
N SER A 54 -0.30 -12.34 2.04
CA SER A 54 -0.67 -10.98 1.67
C SER A 54 0.38 -10.33 0.78
N LEU A 55 -0.08 -9.55 -0.22
CA LEU A 55 0.76 -8.85 -1.18
C LEU A 55 0.42 -7.36 -1.24
N ILE A 56 1.44 -6.50 -1.11
CA ILE A 56 1.41 -5.10 -1.50
C ILE A 56 2.24 -4.92 -2.78
N GLY A 57 1.72 -4.17 -3.72
CA GLY A 57 2.27 -4.03 -5.06
C GLY A 57 1.61 -4.97 -6.07
N PRO A 58 2.33 -5.33 -7.15
CA PRO A 58 3.66 -4.86 -7.56
C PRO A 58 3.70 -3.39 -7.96
N ASN A 59 4.83 -2.95 -8.52
CA ASN A 59 5.02 -1.57 -9.00
C ASN A 59 4.75 -0.52 -7.92
N CYS A 60 5.33 -0.70 -6.74
CA CYS A 60 5.16 0.21 -5.61
C CYS A 60 6.52 0.68 -5.07
N ILE A 61 6.52 1.66 -4.18
CA ILE A 61 7.74 2.10 -3.49
C ILE A 61 7.90 1.48 -2.09
N GLY A 62 6.94 0.66 -1.66
CA GLY A 62 7.01 -0.06 -0.39
C GLY A 62 6.14 0.52 0.72
N VAL A 63 6.51 0.19 1.94
CA VAL A 63 5.74 0.51 3.15
C VAL A 63 6.65 1.10 4.21
N LEU A 64 6.17 2.12 4.89
CA LEU A 64 6.83 2.78 6.01
C LEU A 64 5.87 2.86 7.19
N THR A 65 6.22 2.20 8.29
CA THR A 65 5.46 2.20 9.56
C THR A 65 6.44 2.19 10.73
N ASN A 66 5.94 2.37 11.95
CA ASN A 66 6.75 2.26 13.17
C ASN A 66 7.37 0.87 13.38
N HIS A 67 6.88 -0.15 12.70
CA HIS A 67 7.35 -1.54 12.83
C HIS A 67 8.12 -2.04 11.61
N TYR A 68 8.02 -1.34 10.47
CA TYR A 68 8.63 -1.75 9.21
C TYR A 68 9.00 -0.53 8.36
N SER A 69 10.26 -0.49 7.91
CA SER A 69 10.79 0.57 7.06
C SER A 69 11.39 -0.03 5.78
N GLY A 70 10.53 -0.60 4.94
CA GLY A 70 10.90 -1.14 3.64
C GLY A 70 10.35 -0.25 2.53
N VAL A 71 11.00 0.90 2.32
CA VAL A 71 10.59 1.89 1.31
C VAL A 71 11.76 2.26 0.40
N PHE A 72 11.47 2.37 -0.89
CA PHE A 72 12.43 2.76 -1.91
C PHE A 72 12.39 4.28 -2.12
N THR A 73 12.92 5.02 -1.15
CA THR A 73 13.05 6.49 -1.21
C THR A 73 14.15 7.01 -0.28
N SER A 74 14.58 8.24 -0.55
CA SER A 74 15.46 9.02 0.33
C SER A 74 15.20 10.52 0.08
N PRO A 75 15.10 11.37 1.12
CA PRO A 75 15.18 11.02 2.53
C PRO A 75 13.92 10.27 3.01
N ILE A 76 14.08 9.45 4.07
CA ILE A 76 12.95 8.82 4.75
C ILE A 76 12.46 9.76 5.84
N PRO A 77 11.14 10.08 5.92
CA PRO A 77 10.61 10.93 6.97
C PRO A 77 10.75 10.27 8.35
N GLU A 78 11.08 11.05 9.36
CA GLU A 78 10.95 10.63 10.75
C GLU A 78 9.46 10.46 11.08
N LEU A 79 9.10 9.25 11.53
CA LEU A 79 7.71 8.94 11.84
C LEU A 79 7.28 9.54 13.17
N ASN A 80 6.04 10.02 13.21
CA ASN A 80 5.41 10.58 14.40
C ASN A 80 4.02 9.96 14.57
N PRO A 81 3.69 9.37 15.72
CA PRO A 81 2.37 8.73 15.96
C PRO A 81 1.17 9.67 15.77
N GLN A 82 1.37 10.98 15.93
CA GLN A 82 0.35 12.00 15.69
C GLN A 82 0.37 12.55 14.25
N GLY A 83 1.26 12.04 13.41
CA GLY A 83 1.36 12.39 12.00
C GLY A 83 0.19 11.86 11.18
N VAL A 84 0.27 12.03 9.88
CA VAL A 84 -0.75 11.53 8.94
C VAL A 84 -0.40 10.13 8.44
N ASP A 85 -1.39 9.31 8.18
CA ASP A 85 -1.23 8.09 7.41
C ASP A 85 -1.46 8.40 5.93
N LEU A 86 -0.54 7.99 5.09
CA LEU A 86 -0.63 8.14 3.64
C LEU A 86 -0.84 6.77 2.99
N ILE A 87 -1.89 6.65 2.17
CA ILE A 87 -2.12 5.49 1.31
C ILE A 87 -2.14 5.99 -0.14
N SER A 88 -1.31 5.42 -1.00
CA SER A 88 -1.18 5.88 -2.39
C SER A 88 -1.15 4.73 -3.38
N GLY A 89 -1.98 4.82 -4.42
CA GLY A 89 -1.92 3.96 -5.61
C GLY A 89 -0.69 4.23 -6.48
N SER A 90 -0.11 5.43 -6.38
CA SER A 90 1.07 5.84 -7.16
C SER A 90 2.28 6.03 -6.26
N GLY A 91 3.38 5.33 -6.60
CA GLY A 91 4.65 5.50 -5.91
C GLY A 91 5.24 6.89 -6.08
N ALA A 92 5.25 7.42 -7.30
CA ALA A 92 5.76 8.77 -7.59
C ALA A 92 4.97 9.86 -6.86
N THR A 93 3.64 9.73 -6.81
CA THR A 93 2.79 10.68 -6.09
C THR A 93 2.98 10.57 -4.58
N ALA A 94 3.20 9.37 -4.04
CA ALA A 94 3.53 9.20 -2.62
C ALA A 94 4.81 9.94 -2.25
N LEU A 95 5.86 9.83 -3.08
CA LEU A 95 7.12 10.57 -2.89
C LEU A 95 6.90 12.08 -2.92
N PHE A 96 6.16 12.58 -3.90
CA PHE A 96 5.86 14.00 -4.03
C PHE A 96 5.08 14.53 -2.82
N ILE A 97 4.07 13.79 -2.35
CA ILE A 97 3.28 14.15 -1.15
C ILE A 97 4.17 14.17 0.09
N MET A 98 5.03 13.17 0.27
CA MET A 98 5.94 13.12 1.42
C MET A 98 6.94 14.26 1.40
N ASP A 99 7.63 14.48 0.27
CA ASP A 99 8.63 15.54 0.16
C ASP A 99 8.02 16.94 0.38
N SER A 100 6.93 17.25 -0.36
CA SER A 100 6.22 18.52 -0.21
C SER A 100 5.63 18.71 1.18
N GLY A 101 5.15 17.61 1.79
CA GLY A 101 4.58 17.62 3.14
C GLY A 101 5.63 17.92 4.19
N MET A 102 6.78 17.24 4.14
CA MET A 102 7.89 17.47 5.07
C MET A 102 8.39 18.91 5.03
N GLN A 103 8.53 19.49 3.83
CA GLN A 103 8.93 20.91 3.67
C GLN A 103 7.92 21.86 4.30
N LYS A 104 6.65 21.49 4.40
CA LYS A 104 5.58 22.26 5.05
C LYS A 104 5.36 21.90 6.52
N GLY A 105 6.22 21.07 7.09
CA GLY A 105 6.15 20.65 8.50
C GLY A 105 5.11 19.55 8.79
N ILE A 106 4.54 18.90 7.76
CA ILE A 106 3.67 17.75 7.95
C ILE A 106 4.51 16.58 8.48
N LYS A 107 4.05 15.95 9.54
CA LYS A 107 4.61 14.72 10.07
C LYS A 107 3.82 13.53 9.54
N PHE A 108 4.50 12.43 9.26
CA PHE A 108 3.87 11.17 8.82
C PHE A 108 3.90 10.15 9.96
N ASN A 109 2.82 9.39 10.11
CA ASN A 109 2.75 8.22 10.98
C ASN A 109 3.06 6.93 10.22
N SER A 110 2.52 6.82 9.00
CA SER A 110 2.76 5.69 8.12
C SER A 110 2.61 6.09 6.64
N MET A 111 3.19 5.27 5.77
CA MET A 111 2.98 5.35 4.33
C MET A 111 2.85 3.94 3.75
N TYR A 112 1.81 3.74 2.93
CA TYR A 112 1.57 2.54 2.16
C TYR A 112 1.47 2.90 0.68
N SER A 113 2.44 2.46 -0.11
CA SER A 113 2.35 2.53 -1.56
C SER A 113 1.84 1.19 -2.07
N VAL A 114 0.62 1.16 -2.60
CA VAL A 114 -0.02 -0.09 -3.01
C VAL A 114 0.23 -0.44 -4.48
N GLY A 115 0.79 0.51 -5.28
CA GLY A 115 1.14 0.26 -6.67
C GLY A 115 -0.04 -0.25 -7.48
N ASN A 116 0.17 -1.35 -8.20
CA ASN A 116 -0.86 -2.01 -9.02
C ASN A 116 -2.06 -2.54 -8.22
N SER A 117 -1.96 -2.63 -6.91
CA SER A 117 -3.04 -3.14 -6.05
C SER A 117 -3.52 -4.56 -6.42
N ALA A 118 -2.58 -5.42 -6.82
CA ALA A 118 -2.90 -6.75 -7.35
C ALA A 118 -3.69 -7.64 -6.38
N GLN A 119 -3.50 -7.45 -5.07
CA GLN A 119 -4.27 -8.13 -4.03
C GLN A 119 -4.76 -7.13 -2.98
N LEU A 120 -3.85 -6.36 -2.36
CA LEU A 120 -4.19 -5.35 -1.36
C LEU A 120 -4.11 -3.96 -2.00
N GLY A 121 -5.25 -3.30 -2.10
CA GLY A 121 -5.40 -1.94 -2.59
C GLY A 121 -5.58 -0.91 -1.47
N VAL A 122 -5.96 0.30 -1.83
CA VAL A 122 -6.26 1.38 -0.89
C VAL A 122 -7.37 0.97 0.08
N GLU A 123 -8.35 0.21 -0.41
CA GLU A 123 -9.52 -0.26 0.34
C GLU A 123 -9.13 -1.21 1.48
N GLU A 124 -8.23 -2.16 1.22
CA GLU A 124 -7.76 -3.12 2.22
C GLU A 124 -6.87 -2.45 3.26
N ILE A 125 -6.03 -1.50 2.85
CA ILE A 125 -5.23 -0.75 3.82
C ILE A 125 -6.11 0.13 4.70
N LEU A 126 -7.14 0.75 4.13
CA LEU A 126 -8.10 1.54 4.91
C LEU A 126 -8.93 0.66 5.86
N GLU A 127 -9.35 -0.54 5.44
CA GLU A 127 -9.98 -1.55 6.29
C GLU A 127 -9.08 -1.91 7.47
N TYR A 128 -7.81 -2.26 7.20
CA TYR A 128 -6.83 -2.54 8.24
C TYR A 128 -6.69 -1.39 9.26
N MET A 129 -6.61 -0.15 8.78
CA MET A 129 -6.54 1.03 9.66
C MET A 129 -7.81 1.26 10.48
N ASP A 130 -8.96 0.91 9.93
CA ASP A 130 -10.25 1.02 10.64
C ASP A 130 -10.39 -0.08 11.71
N GLU A 131 -10.06 -1.31 11.38
CA GLU A 131 -10.16 -2.46 12.28
C GLU A 131 -9.15 -2.40 13.44
N SER A 132 -7.93 -1.93 13.15
CA SER A 132 -6.87 -1.74 14.16
C SER A 132 -6.91 -0.40 14.87
N PHE A 133 -7.94 0.43 14.67
CA PHE A 133 -8.01 1.78 15.21
C PHE A 133 -8.08 1.81 16.74
N ASP A 134 -7.07 2.41 17.35
CA ASP A 134 -7.03 2.75 18.78
C ASP A 134 -7.10 4.27 18.94
N PRO A 135 -8.12 4.82 19.65
CA PRO A 135 -8.27 6.26 19.87
C PRO A 135 -7.07 6.95 20.55
N LYS A 136 -6.22 6.20 21.24
CA LYS A 136 -5.06 6.73 21.97
C LYS A 136 -3.79 6.80 21.12
N THR A 137 -3.63 5.87 20.19
CA THR A 137 -2.36 5.67 19.48
C THR A 137 -2.46 5.85 17.97
N SER A 138 -3.64 5.65 17.38
CA SER A 138 -3.81 5.77 15.93
C SER A 138 -3.85 7.21 15.46
N SER A 139 -3.23 7.47 14.31
CA SER A 139 -3.34 8.75 13.60
C SER A 139 -4.80 9.11 13.32
N ARG A 140 -5.11 10.41 13.45
CA ARG A 140 -6.45 10.96 13.18
C ARG A 140 -6.63 11.48 11.77
N VAL A 141 -5.59 11.48 10.95
CA VAL A 141 -5.64 12.02 9.58
C VAL A 141 -5.20 10.95 8.59
N LYS A 142 -6.04 10.66 7.61
CA LYS A 142 -5.75 9.75 6.52
C LYS A 142 -5.70 10.53 5.20
N LEU A 143 -4.59 10.41 4.48
CA LEU A 143 -4.43 10.96 3.14
C LEU A 143 -4.50 9.81 2.15
N LEU A 144 -5.40 9.90 1.18
CA LEU A 144 -5.62 8.88 0.15
C LEU A 144 -5.31 9.48 -1.22
N TYR A 145 -4.44 8.83 -1.97
CA TYR A 145 -4.31 9.06 -3.40
C TYR A 145 -4.72 7.80 -4.15
N VAL A 146 -5.80 7.89 -4.90
CA VAL A 146 -6.49 6.74 -5.49
C VAL A 146 -6.51 6.85 -7.00
N GLU A 147 -5.96 5.86 -7.71
CA GLU A 147 -5.99 5.78 -9.17
C GLU A 147 -7.16 4.93 -9.68
N SER A 148 -7.46 3.83 -8.99
CA SER A 148 -8.64 3.00 -9.24
C SER A 148 -9.34 2.68 -7.92
N ILE A 149 -10.63 2.38 -7.99
CA ILE A 149 -11.43 1.91 -6.86
C ILE A 149 -12.11 0.62 -7.32
N GLU A 150 -11.56 -0.50 -6.87
CA GLU A 150 -12.07 -1.83 -7.23
C GLU A 150 -13.22 -2.27 -6.32
N LYS A 151 -13.21 -1.80 -5.07
CA LYS A 151 -14.19 -2.19 -4.04
C LYS A 151 -14.80 -0.96 -3.38
N PRO A 152 -15.64 -0.19 -4.10
CA PRO A 152 -16.16 1.10 -3.63
C PRO A 152 -16.98 0.97 -2.34
N GLU A 153 -17.74 -0.10 -2.16
CA GLU A 153 -18.51 -0.34 -0.93
C GLU A 153 -17.59 -0.52 0.28
N LYS A 154 -16.49 -1.25 0.13
CA LYS A 154 -15.47 -1.43 1.17
C LYS A 154 -14.83 -0.09 1.53
N LEU A 155 -14.39 0.69 0.54
CA LEU A 155 -13.82 2.02 0.74
C LEU A 155 -14.76 2.92 1.54
N LEU A 156 -16.02 3.02 1.11
CA LEU A 156 -17.02 3.86 1.77
C LEU A 156 -17.37 3.39 3.19
N LYS A 157 -17.46 2.08 3.40
CA LYS A 157 -17.73 1.47 4.72
C LYS A 157 -16.64 1.89 5.73
N HIS A 158 -15.37 1.65 5.39
CA HIS A 158 -14.27 1.88 6.32
C HIS A 158 -13.92 3.37 6.45
N ALA A 159 -14.05 4.17 5.38
CA ALA A 159 -13.95 5.62 5.47
C ALA A 159 -15.01 6.21 6.41
N SER A 160 -16.27 5.80 6.25
CA SER A 160 -17.37 6.27 7.11
C SER A 160 -17.18 5.84 8.57
N SER A 161 -16.67 4.62 8.80
CA SER A 161 -16.36 4.13 10.14
C SER A 161 -15.27 4.96 10.80
N LEU A 162 -14.16 5.21 10.11
CA LEU A 162 -13.07 6.05 10.62
C LEU A 162 -13.51 7.49 10.93
N ILE A 163 -14.35 8.08 10.06
CA ILE A 163 -14.92 9.42 10.30
C ILE A 163 -15.75 9.42 11.59
N ARG A 164 -16.59 8.41 11.81
CA ARG A 164 -17.36 8.28 13.07
C ARG A 164 -16.46 8.08 14.30
N LYS A 165 -15.29 7.47 14.14
CA LYS A 165 -14.27 7.35 15.18
C LYS A 165 -13.45 8.65 15.40
N GLY A 166 -13.77 9.73 14.66
CA GLY A 166 -13.15 11.04 14.77
C GLY A 166 -11.93 11.26 13.90
N CYS A 167 -11.72 10.43 12.89
CA CYS A 167 -10.68 10.67 11.89
C CYS A 167 -11.13 11.70 10.84
N ARG A 168 -10.16 12.35 10.22
CA ARG A 168 -10.34 13.18 9.03
C ARG A 168 -9.70 12.46 7.85
N ILE A 169 -10.41 12.41 6.74
CA ILE A 169 -9.94 11.77 5.51
C ILE A 169 -9.88 12.83 4.42
N ALA A 170 -8.71 12.99 3.81
CA ALA A 170 -8.54 13.76 2.59
C ALA A 170 -8.18 12.79 1.47
N ALA A 171 -8.93 12.84 0.37
CA ALA A 171 -8.75 11.94 -0.75
C ALA A 171 -8.64 12.70 -2.06
N VAL A 172 -7.72 12.27 -2.91
CA VAL A 172 -7.59 12.69 -4.32
C VAL A 172 -7.77 11.46 -5.19
N LYS A 173 -8.75 11.49 -6.11
CA LYS A 173 -8.93 10.48 -7.15
C LYS A 173 -8.31 11.03 -8.44
N SER A 174 -7.34 10.30 -8.99
CA SER A 174 -6.73 10.57 -10.28
C SER A 174 -7.43 9.77 -11.38
N GLY A 175 -7.48 10.33 -12.56
CA GLY A 175 -8.18 9.73 -13.70
C GLY A 175 -9.70 9.91 -13.61
N GLY A 176 -10.33 10.03 -14.77
CA GLY A 176 -11.77 10.10 -14.97
C GLY A 176 -12.30 8.77 -15.45
#